data_86b48c115381ef5428aa4357bbbb27df
#
_entry.id   86b48c115381ef5428aa4357bbbb27df
#
_cell.length_a   1.000
_cell.length_b   1.000
_cell.length_c   1.000
_cell.angle_alpha   90.00
_cell.angle_beta   90.00
_cell.angle_gamma   90.00
#
_symmetry.space_group_name_H-M   'P 1'
#
loop_
_entity.id
_entity.type
_entity.pdbx_description
1 polymer ?
#
loop_
_entity_poly.entity_id
_entity_poly.type
_entity_poly.pdbx_seq_one_letter_code
_entity_poly.pdbx_strand_id
1 'polypeptide(L)'
;MQTSKELHAFDMKGIQRWRINPELIRRAKIQGFSDFQIARAIGLDGDVEKGMMLVRQFRKEHGILPVVKQIDTLAAEYPARTNYLYLTYSGTENDVTYLGDHRSIVVLGSGAYRIGSSVEFDWCGVQALNTIRKEGYRSVMINYNPETVSTDYDMCDRLYFDELTFERVMDILELENPHGVIVSTGGQIPNNLAMRLDEQHVNILGTSAKSIDNAEDREKFSAMLDRIGVDQPRWKELSSMEDINGFVAEVGFPVLVRPSYVLSGAAMNVCSNQEELERFLKLAANVSQKHPVVVSQFIEHAKEVEMDAVADHGEIVMYAI
;
A
#
# COMPACT_ATOMS: atom_id res chain seq x y z
N MET A 1 -18.64 21.35 -4.00
CA MET A 1 -20.03 20.91 -4.14
C MET A 1 -20.55 20.90 -5.58
N GLN A 2 -20.31 21.92 -6.40
CA GLN A 2 -20.80 21.97 -7.78
C GLN A 2 -20.15 20.92 -8.67
N THR A 3 -18.80 20.81 -8.66
CA THR A 3 -18.03 19.83 -9.43
C THR A 3 -18.41 18.38 -9.09
N SER A 4 -18.67 18.08 -7.82
CA SER A 4 -19.15 16.75 -7.41
C SER A 4 -20.51 16.43 -8.01
N LYS A 5 -21.45 17.40 -8.04
CA LYS A 5 -22.75 17.21 -8.69
C LYS A 5 -22.64 17.04 -10.20
N GLU A 6 -21.71 17.73 -10.84
CA GLU A 6 -21.47 17.60 -12.27
C GLU A 6 -20.85 16.27 -12.63
N LEU A 7 -19.95 15.72 -11.79
CA LEU A 7 -19.40 14.37 -11.94
C LEU A 7 -20.49 13.29 -11.78
N HIS A 8 -21.36 13.41 -10.77
CA HIS A 8 -22.48 12.49 -10.58
C HIS A 8 -23.56 12.58 -11.67
N ALA A 9 -23.65 13.69 -12.41
CA ALA A 9 -24.55 13.81 -13.55
C ALA A 9 -24.06 13.04 -14.78
N PHE A 10 -22.80 12.58 -14.78
CA PHE A 10 -22.22 11.71 -15.81
C PHE A 10 -22.47 10.24 -15.45
N ASP A 11 -23.60 9.69 -15.88
CA ASP A 11 -23.82 8.24 -15.83
C ASP A 11 -23.13 7.57 -17.02
N MET A 12 -22.06 6.80 -16.75
CA MET A 12 -21.29 6.08 -17.76
C MET A 12 -21.90 4.74 -18.19
N LYS A 13 -23.07 4.34 -17.65
CA LYS A 13 -23.79 3.17 -18.13
C LYS A 13 -24.29 3.42 -19.56
N GLY A 14 -23.40 3.17 -20.54
CA GLY A 14 -23.69 3.32 -21.97
C GLY A 14 -23.07 4.54 -22.66
N ILE A 15 -22.25 5.34 -21.95
CA ILE A 15 -21.57 6.48 -22.56
C ILE A 15 -20.18 6.05 -23.08
N GLN A 16 -19.92 6.33 -24.34
CA GLN A 16 -18.61 6.12 -24.94
C GLN A 16 -17.58 7.09 -24.31
N ARG A 17 -16.36 6.60 -24.07
CA ARG A 17 -15.22 7.26 -23.38
C ARG A 17 -14.95 8.72 -23.82
N TRP A 18 -15.25 9.08 -25.07
CA TRP A 18 -15.04 10.43 -25.63
C TRP A 18 -16.09 11.49 -25.27
N ARG A 19 -17.06 11.14 -24.45
CA ARG A 19 -18.05 12.12 -23.95
C ARG A 19 -17.70 12.76 -22.61
N ILE A 20 -16.63 12.29 -21.96
CA ILE A 20 -16.14 12.93 -20.71
C ILE A 20 -15.50 14.26 -21.09
N ASN A 21 -15.92 15.34 -20.44
CA ASN A 21 -15.33 16.65 -20.66
C ASN A 21 -13.97 16.76 -19.95
N PRO A 22 -12.83 16.92 -20.67
CA PRO A 22 -11.51 17.04 -20.05
C PRO A 22 -11.42 18.20 -19.04
N GLU A 23 -12.11 19.33 -19.30
CA GLU A 23 -12.11 20.46 -18.38
C GLU A 23 -12.80 20.17 -17.05
N LEU A 24 -13.84 19.31 -17.06
CA LEU A 24 -14.46 18.84 -15.82
C LEU A 24 -13.47 18.00 -15.01
N ILE A 25 -12.73 17.09 -15.67
CA ILE A 25 -11.70 16.27 -15.00
C ILE A 25 -10.58 17.16 -14.47
N ARG A 26 -10.08 18.11 -15.25
CA ARG A 26 -9.05 19.07 -14.81
C ARG A 26 -9.49 19.82 -13.57
N ARG A 27 -10.70 20.37 -13.57
CA ARG A 27 -11.26 21.09 -12.43
C ARG A 27 -11.43 20.17 -11.21
N ALA A 28 -11.85 18.91 -11.40
CA ALA A 28 -11.95 17.94 -10.33
C ALA A 28 -10.56 17.65 -9.72
N LYS A 29 -9.52 17.45 -10.55
CA LYS A 29 -8.14 17.26 -10.07
C LYS A 29 -7.62 18.47 -9.29
N ILE A 30 -7.84 19.68 -9.77
CA ILE A 30 -7.47 20.92 -9.06
C ILE A 30 -8.18 21.01 -7.70
N GLN A 31 -9.41 20.54 -7.60
CA GLN A 31 -10.17 20.50 -6.35
C GLN A 31 -9.85 19.32 -5.44
N GLY A 32 -8.86 18.48 -5.79
CA GLY A 32 -8.35 17.40 -4.97
C GLY A 32 -9.10 16.06 -5.11
N PHE A 33 -9.97 15.90 -6.11
CA PHE A 33 -10.58 14.60 -6.37
C PHE A 33 -9.56 13.61 -6.91
N SER A 34 -9.46 12.43 -6.29
CA SER A 34 -8.64 11.34 -6.79
C SER A 34 -9.24 10.68 -8.02
N ASP A 35 -8.43 9.98 -8.82
CA ASP A 35 -8.90 9.19 -9.97
C ASP A 35 -9.95 8.16 -9.53
N PHE A 36 -9.81 7.60 -8.32
CA PHE A 36 -10.79 6.71 -7.69
C PHE A 36 -12.14 7.41 -7.43
N GLN A 37 -12.13 8.60 -6.84
CA GLN A 37 -13.34 9.36 -6.54
C GLN A 37 -14.06 9.80 -7.83
N ILE A 38 -13.28 10.19 -8.84
CA ILE A 38 -13.81 10.54 -10.16
C ILE A 38 -14.46 9.32 -10.81
N ALA A 39 -13.76 8.16 -10.83
CA ALA A 39 -14.30 6.92 -11.40
C ALA A 39 -15.64 6.54 -10.77
N ARG A 40 -15.75 6.58 -9.45
CA ARG A 40 -17.01 6.33 -8.74
C ARG A 40 -18.10 7.34 -9.10
N ALA A 41 -17.75 8.63 -9.16
CA ALA A 41 -18.71 9.69 -9.43
C ALA A 41 -19.29 9.63 -10.84
N ILE A 42 -18.56 9.05 -11.81
CA ILE A 42 -19.01 8.89 -13.20
C ILE A 42 -19.53 7.46 -13.50
N GLY A 43 -19.80 6.66 -12.46
CA GLY A 43 -20.43 5.35 -12.60
C GLY A 43 -19.50 4.22 -13.07
N LEU A 44 -18.17 4.35 -12.91
CA LEU A 44 -17.19 3.30 -13.16
C LEU A 44 -16.88 2.49 -11.89
N ASP A 45 -17.91 2.23 -11.08
CA ASP A 45 -17.79 1.62 -9.75
C ASP A 45 -17.97 0.09 -9.75
N GLY A 46 -18.34 -0.52 -10.88
CA GLY A 46 -18.48 -1.97 -11.02
C GLY A 46 -17.15 -2.74 -10.84
N ASP A 47 -16.05 -2.15 -11.29
CA ASP A 47 -14.66 -2.55 -11.02
C ASP A 47 -13.87 -1.25 -10.80
N VAL A 48 -13.76 -0.87 -9.55
CA VAL A 48 -13.23 0.45 -9.17
C VAL A 48 -11.77 0.62 -9.59
N GLU A 49 -10.98 -0.44 -9.58
CA GLU A 49 -9.57 -0.38 -9.98
C GLU A 49 -9.44 -0.13 -11.48
N LYS A 50 -10.19 -0.85 -12.30
CA LYS A 50 -10.27 -0.57 -13.74
C LYS A 50 -10.81 0.82 -14.02
N GLY A 51 -11.84 1.24 -13.27
CA GLY A 51 -12.41 2.59 -13.39
C GLY A 51 -11.37 3.68 -13.13
N MET A 52 -10.59 3.55 -12.07
CA MET A 52 -9.51 4.46 -11.73
C MET A 52 -8.42 4.50 -12.82
N MET A 53 -8.02 3.34 -13.36
CA MET A 53 -7.04 3.27 -14.44
C MET A 53 -7.55 3.93 -15.72
N LEU A 54 -8.84 3.81 -16.04
CA LEU A 54 -9.46 4.51 -17.17
C LEU A 54 -9.42 6.03 -16.98
N VAL A 55 -9.73 6.53 -15.79
CA VAL A 55 -9.62 7.97 -15.48
C VAL A 55 -8.16 8.44 -15.58
N ARG A 56 -7.21 7.67 -15.03
CA ARG A 56 -5.78 7.97 -15.14
C ARG A 56 -5.33 8.05 -16.59
N GLN A 57 -5.67 7.07 -17.39
CA GLN A 57 -5.34 7.05 -18.82
C GLN A 57 -5.96 8.24 -19.55
N PHE A 58 -7.25 8.51 -19.31
CA PHE A 58 -7.94 9.65 -19.92
C PHE A 58 -7.26 10.98 -19.58
N ARG A 59 -6.95 11.25 -18.30
CA ARG A 59 -6.31 12.51 -17.91
C ARG A 59 -4.92 12.66 -18.51
N LYS A 60 -4.14 11.59 -18.62
CA LYS A 60 -2.82 11.60 -19.28
C LYS A 60 -2.93 11.92 -20.77
N GLU A 61 -3.85 11.30 -21.49
CA GLU A 61 -4.11 11.56 -22.91
C GLU A 61 -4.50 13.01 -23.18
N HIS A 62 -5.11 13.70 -22.20
CA HIS A 62 -5.53 15.11 -22.31
C HIS A 62 -4.57 16.08 -21.61
N GLY A 63 -3.37 15.65 -21.26
CA GLY A 63 -2.38 16.52 -20.61
C GLY A 63 -2.80 17.05 -19.24
N ILE A 64 -3.66 16.30 -18.52
CA ILE A 64 -4.06 16.63 -17.15
C ILE A 64 -3.11 15.89 -16.21
N LEU A 65 -1.94 16.46 -16.01
CA LEU A 65 -0.85 15.92 -15.20
C LEU A 65 -0.58 16.83 -14.02
N PRO A 66 -0.19 16.30 -12.86
CA PRO A 66 0.29 17.13 -11.77
C PRO A 66 1.67 17.69 -12.12
N VAL A 67 2.00 18.79 -11.48
CA VAL A 67 3.36 19.36 -11.46
C VAL A 67 3.93 19.22 -10.06
N VAL A 68 5.26 19.22 -9.96
CA VAL A 68 5.98 19.15 -8.70
C VAL A 68 6.38 20.53 -8.25
N LYS A 69 6.01 20.87 -7.03
CA LYS A 69 6.38 22.13 -6.39
C LYS A 69 7.25 21.88 -5.19
N GLN A 70 8.20 22.78 -4.96
CA GLN A 70 9.06 22.79 -3.79
C GLN A 70 8.35 23.50 -2.64
N ILE A 71 8.41 22.92 -1.44
CA ILE A 71 7.83 23.56 -0.25
C ILE A 71 8.73 24.72 0.16
N ASP A 72 8.17 25.92 0.16
CA ASP A 72 8.84 27.12 0.64
C ASP A 72 8.79 27.16 2.18
N THR A 73 9.95 27.08 2.80
CA THR A 73 10.11 27.15 4.26
C THR A 73 10.60 28.51 4.75
N LEU A 74 10.73 29.49 3.83
CA LEU A 74 11.34 30.79 4.08
C LEU A 74 10.39 31.98 3.79
N ALA A 75 9.10 31.71 3.67
CA ALA A 75 8.04 32.72 3.42
C ALA A 75 8.35 33.64 2.20
N ALA A 76 8.95 33.07 1.15
CA ALA A 76 9.39 33.75 -0.07
C ALA A 76 10.43 34.87 0.14
N GLU A 77 11.05 34.96 1.31
CA GLU A 77 12.13 35.94 1.56
C GLU A 77 13.42 35.55 0.83
N TYR A 78 13.66 34.24 0.68
CA TYR A 78 14.76 33.68 -0.11
C TYR A 78 14.29 32.48 -0.92
N PRO A 79 14.95 32.14 -2.05
CA PRO A 79 14.64 30.92 -2.78
C PRO A 79 14.76 29.68 -1.88
N ALA A 80 13.71 28.87 -1.81
CA ALA A 80 13.74 27.61 -1.06
C ALA A 80 14.80 26.67 -1.65
N ARG A 81 15.61 26.07 -0.80
CA ARG A 81 16.65 25.10 -1.18
C ARG A 81 16.45 23.73 -0.52
N THR A 82 15.27 23.54 0.08
CA THR A 82 14.93 22.26 0.69
C THR A 82 14.66 21.21 -0.40
N ASN A 83 14.83 19.95 -0.05
CA ASN A 83 14.45 18.82 -0.90
C ASN A 83 12.97 18.44 -0.78
N TYR A 84 12.15 19.26 -0.11
CA TYR A 84 10.74 19.03 0.18
C TYR A 84 9.87 19.36 -1.03
N LEU A 85 9.21 18.34 -1.55
CA LEU A 85 8.41 18.40 -2.76
C LEU A 85 6.97 17.93 -2.50
N TYR A 86 6.04 18.37 -3.34
CA TYR A 86 4.67 17.86 -3.37
C TYR A 86 4.09 17.96 -4.77
N LEU A 87 3.08 17.16 -5.09
CA LEU A 87 2.38 17.20 -6.36
C LEU A 87 1.13 18.06 -6.27
N THR A 88 0.92 18.88 -7.31
CA THR A 88 -0.28 19.71 -7.41
C THR A 88 -0.76 19.82 -8.85
N TYR A 89 -2.09 19.97 -9.02
CA TYR A 89 -2.69 20.31 -10.32
C TYR A 89 -2.93 21.83 -10.49
N SER A 90 -2.55 22.63 -9.49
CA SER A 90 -2.72 24.09 -9.52
C SER A 90 -1.50 24.84 -10.07
N GLY A 91 -0.45 24.13 -10.48
CA GLY A 91 0.75 24.70 -11.09
C GLY A 91 0.78 24.51 -12.61
N THR A 92 1.72 25.18 -13.26
CA THR A 92 1.95 25.09 -14.71
C THR A 92 3.28 24.45 -15.09
N GLU A 93 4.24 24.40 -14.16
CA GLU A 93 5.58 23.88 -14.37
C GLU A 93 6.15 23.24 -13.11
N ASN A 94 7.14 22.37 -13.27
CA ASN A 94 7.87 21.76 -12.17
C ASN A 94 8.93 22.72 -11.63
N ASP A 95 9.09 22.78 -10.31
CA ASP A 95 10.17 23.54 -9.66
C ASP A 95 11.50 22.76 -9.66
N VAL A 96 11.48 21.49 -10.03
CA VAL A 96 12.66 20.62 -10.08
C VAL A 96 12.87 20.03 -11.47
N THR A 97 14.12 19.73 -11.81
CA THR A 97 14.50 19.11 -13.07
C THR A 97 14.71 17.61 -12.88
N TYR A 98 14.23 16.82 -13.82
CA TYR A 98 14.41 15.36 -13.85
C TYR A 98 15.47 14.99 -14.87
N LEU A 99 16.44 14.18 -14.46
CA LEU A 99 17.55 13.77 -15.32
C LEU A 99 17.20 12.61 -16.24
N GLY A 100 16.20 11.79 -15.86
CA GLY A 100 15.76 10.62 -16.64
C GLY A 100 16.83 9.53 -16.82
N ASP A 101 17.85 9.52 -15.97
CA ASP A 101 19.04 8.68 -16.09
C ASP A 101 18.92 7.32 -15.36
N HIS A 102 17.75 6.98 -14.86
CA HIS A 102 17.48 5.77 -14.09
C HIS A 102 18.43 5.54 -12.88
N ARG A 103 18.99 6.60 -12.33
CA ARG A 103 19.92 6.52 -11.20
C ARG A 103 19.31 6.95 -9.87
N SER A 104 17.99 6.93 -9.75
CA SER A 104 17.28 7.12 -8.49
C SER A 104 16.63 5.81 -8.05
N ILE A 105 16.49 5.63 -6.73
CA ILE A 105 15.71 4.58 -6.11
C ILE A 105 14.73 5.24 -5.16
N VAL A 106 13.46 4.84 -5.28
CA VAL A 106 12.38 5.36 -4.46
C VAL A 106 12.12 4.43 -3.28
N VAL A 107 11.99 5.01 -2.10
CA VAL A 107 11.58 4.31 -0.87
C VAL A 107 10.19 4.81 -0.49
N LEU A 108 9.25 3.90 -0.27
CA LEU A 108 7.94 4.23 0.25
C LEU A 108 7.96 4.17 1.77
N GLY A 109 7.61 5.27 2.41
CA GLY A 109 7.56 5.37 3.87
C GLY A 109 6.31 4.73 4.48
N SER A 110 6.20 4.81 5.80
CA SER A 110 5.10 4.19 6.57
C SER A 110 3.84 5.06 6.68
N GLY A 111 3.91 6.31 6.22
CA GLY A 111 2.83 7.26 6.40
C GLY A 111 2.74 7.80 7.83
N ALA A 112 1.59 8.33 8.21
CA ALA A 112 1.36 8.87 9.55
C ALA A 112 1.31 7.77 10.60
N TYR A 113 1.90 8.01 11.77
CA TYR A 113 1.82 7.11 12.91
C TYR A 113 0.39 6.98 13.41
N ARG A 114 0.01 5.76 13.76
CA ARG A 114 -1.27 5.39 14.32
C ARG A 114 -1.12 4.16 15.21
N ILE A 115 -2.15 3.84 15.98
CA ILE A 115 -2.15 2.59 16.76
C ILE A 115 -1.89 1.40 15.83
N GLY A 116 -0.89 0.59 16.17
CA GLY A 116 -0.45 -0.55 15.37
C GLY A 116 0.56 -0.23 14.25
N SER A 117 1.00 1.02 14.11
CA SER A 117 2.15 1.40 13.29
C SER A 117 3.39 1.53 14.17
N SER A 118 4.47 0.94 13.74
CA SER A 118 5.72 0.89 14.48
C SER A 118 6.75 1.88 13.93
N VAL A 119 7.50 2.53 14.81
CA VAL A 119 8.55 3.50 14.46
C VAL A 119 9.75 2.84 13.77
N GLU A 120 9.92 1.54 13.95
CA GLU A 120 10.96 0.75 13.28
C GLU A 120 10.86 0.79 11.75
N PHE A 121 9.66 0.97 11.18
CA PHE A 121 9.50 1.14 9.74
C PHE A 121 10.19 2.40 9.22
N ASP A 122 10.16 3.48 10.00
CA ASP A 122 10.90 4.68 9.65
C ASP A 122 12.41 4.47 9.72
N TRP A 123 12.88 3.76 10.76
CA TRP A 123 14.27 3.36 10.87
C TRP A 123 14.73 2.54 9.67
N CYS A 124 13.95 1.54 9.24
CA CYS A 124 14.23 0.75 8.05
C CYS A 124 14.29 1.62 6.78
N GLY A 125 13.35 2.56 6.64
CA GLY A 125 13.35 3.52 5.54
C GLY A 125 14.61 4.39 5.51
N VAL A 126 15.03 4.93 6.65
CA VAL A 126 16.26 5.72 6.80
C VAL A 126 17.50 4.89 6.44
N GLN A 127 17.58 3.63 6.88
CA GLN A 127 18.71 2.77 6.54
C GLN A 127 18.74 2.43 5.04
N ALA A 128 17.58 2.23 4.43
CA ALA A 128 17.48 2.04 2.98
C ALA A 128 17.97 3.28 2.21
N LEU A 129 17.52 4.49 2.59
CA LEU A 129 17.98 5.75 1.97
C LEU A 129 19.50 5.93 2.09
N ASN A 130 20.06 5.68 3.28
CA ASN A 130 21.50 5.76 3.51
C ASN A 130 22.28 4.76 2.66
N THR A 131 21.75 3.54 2.49
CA THR A 131 22.40 2.51 1.67
C THR A 131 22.33 2.88 0.19
N ILE A 132 21.19 3.35 -0.30
CA ILE A 132 21.03 3.85 -1.67
C ILE A 132 22.07 4.90 -2.02
N ARG A 133 22.30 5.86 -1.13
CA ARG A 133 23.31 6.92 -1.32
C ARG A 133 24.75 6.36 -1.32
N LYS A 134 25.06 5.40 -0.43
CA LYS A 134 26.36 4.72 -0.39
C LYS A 134 26.65 3.94 -1.67
N GLU A 135 25.63 3.35 -2.27
CA GLU A 135 25.73 2.62 -3.56
C GLU A 135 25.75 3.56 -4.78
N GLY A 136 25.75 4.88 -4.58
CA GLY A 136 25.87 5.88 -5.63
C GLY A 136 24.58 6.16 -6.42
N TYR A 137 23.45 5.76 -5.89
CA TYR A 137 22.14 6.14 -6.43
C TYR A 137 21.60 7.39 -5.72
N ARG A 138 20.72 8.13 -6.41
CA ARG A 138 19.94 9.18 -5.75
C ARG A 138 18.81 8.55 -4.95
N SER A 139 18.69 8.99 -3.71
CA SER A 139 17.65 8.53 -2.80
C SER A 139 16.42 9.41 -2.89
N VAL A 140 15.25 8.80 -3.07
CA VAL A 140 13.95 9.47 -3.12
C VAL A 140 13.05 8.84 -2.08
N MET A 141 12.46 9.66 -1.21
CA MET A 141 11.46 9.23 -0.23
C MET A 141 10.09 9.74 -0.63
N ILE A 142 9.06 8.90 -0.52
CA ILE A 142 7.65 9.33 -0.53
C ILE A 142 7.07 9.02 0.84
N ASN A 143 6.71 10.05 1.59
CA ASN A 143 6.09 9.91 2.90
C ASN A 143 5.28 11.16 3.24
N TYR A 144 4.19 11.02 3.99
CA TYR A 144 3.35 12.14 4.40
C TYR A 144 3.34 12.40 5.91
N ASN A 145 4.22 11.73 6.67
CA ASN A 145 4.43 12.04 8.09
C ASN A 145 5.50 13.13 8.22
N PRO A 146 5.16 14.35 8.69
CA PRO A 146 6.13 15.42 8.81
C PRO A 146 7.00 15.32 10.08
N GLU A 147 6.66 14.44 11.00
CA GLU A 147 7.27 14.33 12.34
C GLU A 147 8.08 13.03 12.48
N THR A 148 8.87 12.69 11.47
CA THR A 148 9.69 11.47 11.51
C THR A 148 11.03 11.66 10.82
N VAL A 149 12.03 10.84 11.17
CA VAL A 149 13.42 11.02 10.72
C VAL A 149 13.57 10.85 9.20
N SER A 150 12.82 9.94 8.57
CA SER A 150 12.90 9.75 7.11
C SER A 150 12.45 10.98 6.32
N THR A 151 11.74 11.92 6.96
CA THR A 151 11.28 13.17 6.36
C THR A 151 12.11 14.39 6.78
N ASP A 152 13.22 14.19 7.45
CA ASP A 152 14.18 15.27 7.70
C ASP A 152 14.91 15.66 6.40
N TYR A 153 15.24 16.94 6.27
CA TYR A 153 15.74 17.55 5.02
C TYR A 153 17.05 16.96 4.48
N ASP A 154 17.84 16.31 5.33
CA ASP A 154 19.16 15.76 4.99
C ASP A 154 19.16 14.24 4.80
N MET A 155 18.03 13.58 5.00
CA MET A 155 17.90 12.12 4.94
C MET A 155 17.89 11.56 3.53
N CYS A 156 17.45 12.31 2.53
CA CYS A 156 17.40 11.88 1.14
C CYS A 156 17.65 13.04 0.16
N ASP A 157 17.90 12.72 -1.10
CA ASP A 157 18.12 13.73 -2.13
C ASP A 157 16.83 14.43 -2.55
N ARG A 158 15.68 13.70 -2.51
CA ARG A 158 14.35 14.23 -2.76
C ARG A 158 13.33 13.61 -1.82
N LEU A 159 12.49 14.45 -1.25
CA LEU A 159 11.41 14.05 -0.35
C LEU A 159 10.08 14.55 -0.89
N TYR A 160 9.20 13.63 -1.25
CA TYR A 160 7.82 13.95 -1.61
C TYR A 160 6.93 13.83 -0.38
N PHE A 161 6.46 14.95 0.12
CA PHE A 161 5.36 15.01 1.07
C PHE A 161 4.04 14.82 0.33
N ASP A 162 3.70 13.56 0.09
CA ASP A 162 2.50 13.21 -0.64
C ASP A 162 1.91 11.89 -0.12
N GLU A 163 0.64 11.66 -0.42
CA GLU A 163 -0.04 10.46 0.01
C GLU A 163 0.56 9.20 -0.62
N LEU A 164 0.66 8.14 0.19
CA LEU A 164 1.04 6.80 -0.26
C LEU A 164 -0.15 6.08 -0.90
N THR A 165 -0.79 6.73 -1.86
CA THR A 165 -1.83 6.15 -2.71
C THR A 165 -1.23 5.69 -4.03
N PHE A 166 -1.87 4.70 -4.66
CA PHE A 166 -1.42 4.21 -5.96
C PHE A 166 -1.29 5.32 -7.00
N GLU A 167 -2.26 6.23 -7.05
CA GLU A 167 -2.27 7.36 -7.99
C GLU A 167 -1.05 8.27 -7.80
N ARG A 168 -0.79 8.70 -6.56
CA ARG A 168 0.31 9.62 -6.24
C ARG A 168 1.67 8.97 -6.44
N VAL A 169 1.82 7.74 -5.97
CA VAL A 169 3.05 6.98 -6.16
C VAL A 169 3.35 6.81 -7.64
N MET A 170 2.38 6.39 -8.46
CA MET A 170 2.57 6.27 -9.92
C MET A 170 2.90 7.59 -10.61
N ASP A 171 2.29 8.71 -10.19
CA ASP A 171 2.61 10.02 -10.76
C ASP A 171 4.05 10.42 -10.45
N ILE A 172 4.53 10.16 -9.23
CA ILE A 172 5.93 10.42 -8.85
C ILE A 172 6.89 9.50 -9.60
N LEU A 173 6.58 8.20 -9.69
CA LEU A 173 7.44 7.24 -10.39
C LEU A 173 7.59 7.57 -11.88
N GLU A 174 6.53 8.03 -12.53
CA GLU A 174 6.58 8.48 -13.92
C GLU A 174 7.47 9.73 -14.12
N LEU A 175 7.49 10.63 -13.14
CA LEU A 175 8.34 11.83 -13.15
C LEU A 175 9.80 11.49 -12.84
N GLU A 176 10.05 10.71 -11.81
CA GLU A 176 11.41 10.34 -11.36
C GLU A 176 12.08 9.32 -12.28
N ASN A 177 11.30 8.47 -12.97
CA ASN A 177 11.78 7.38 -13.80
C ASN A 177 12.89 6.59 -13.11
N PRO A 178 12.65 6.02 -11.91
CA PRO A 178 13.68 5.46 -11.07
C PRO A 178 14.21 4.11 -11.60
N HIS A 179 15.35 3.68 -11.07
CA HIS A 179 15.84 2.32 -11.25
C HIS A 179 14.87 1.28 -10.66
N GLY A 180 14.26 1.63 -9.50
CA GLY A 180 13.27 0.78 -8.86
C GLY A 180 12.70 1.41 -7.59
N VAL A 181 11.81 0.67 -6.94
CA VAL A 181 11.06 1.07 -5.76
C VAL A 181 11.22 0.04 -4.64
N ILE A 182 11.54 0.49 -3.43
CA ILE A 182 11.53 -0.33 -2.22
C ILE A 182 10.20 -0.10 -1.50
N VAL A 183 9.41 -1.17 -1.34
CA VAL A 183 8.09 -1.14 -0.68
C VAL A 183 8.13 -1.78 0.71
N SER A 184 9.02 -2.73 0.94
CA SER A 184 9.01 -3.60 2.13
C SER A 184 9.48 -2.92 3.42
N THR A 185 10.05 -1.71 3.37
CA THR A 185 10.52 -0.98 4.55
C THR A 185 9.46 -0.08 5.20
N GLY A 186 8.32 0.14 4.55
CA GLY A 186 7.28 1.06 5.01
C GLY A 186 6.08 0.40 5.71
N GLY A 187 6.13 -0.91 5.93
CA GLY A 187 5.02 -1.66 6.53
C GLY A 187 3.84 -1.84 5.58
N GLN A 188 2.65 -1.92 6.15
CA GLN A 188 1.45 -2.35 5.42
C GLN A 188 1.01 -1.40 4.29
N ILE A 189 1.17 -0.10 4.47
CA ILE A 189 0.67 0.88 3.48
C ILE A 189 1.38 0.66 2.14
N PRO A 190 2.71 0.66 2.03
CA PRO A 190 3.38 0.37 0.77
C PRO A 190 3.26 -1.10 0.34
N ASN A 191 3.22 -2.08 1.26
CA ASN A 191 3.00 -3.48 0.90
C ASN A 191 1.70 -3.68 0.14
N ASN A 192 0.62 -3.00 0.54
CA ASN A 192 -0.68 -3.05 -0.15
C ASN A 192 -0.63 -2.47 -1.58
N LEU A 193 0.40 -1.70 -1.92
CA LEU A 193 0.60 -1.17 -3.27
C LEU A 193 1.41 -2.11 -4.16
N ALA A 194 2.14 -3.08 -3.58
CA ALA A 194 3.14 -3.88 -4.29
C ALA A 194 2.57 -4.57 -5.53
N MET A 195 1.48 -5.34 -5.41
CA MET A 195 0.86 -6.03 -6.54
C MET A 195 0.42 -5.07 -7.64
N ARG A 196 -0.20 -3.96 -7.27
CA ARG A 196 -0.69 -2.97 -8.23
C ARG A 196 0.44 -2.24 -8.97
N LEU A 197 1.55 -2.00 -8.30
CA LEU A 197 2.76 -1.43 -8.90
C LEU A 197 3.41 -2.43 -9.86
N ASP A 198 3.48 -3.70 -9.48
CA ASP A 198 3.99 -4.79 -10.32
C ASP A 198 3.15 -4.97 -11.60
N GLU A 199 1.83 -4.91 -11.51
CA GLU A 199 0.90 -4.93 -12.66
C GLU A 199 1.15 -3.77 -13.66
N GLN A 200 1.72 -2.67 -13.19
CA GLN A 200 2.14 -1.54 -14.03
C GLN A 200 3.62 -1.62 -14.44
N HIS A 201 4.25 -2.79 -14.26
CA HIS A 201 5.65 -3.04 -14.61
C HIS A 201 6.66 -2.15 -13.89
N VAL A 202 6.32 -1.70 -12.68
CA VAL A 202 7.26 -1.00 -11.81
C VAL A 202 8.28 -2.00 -11.27
N ASN A 203 9.56 -1.67 -11.39
CA ASN A 203 10.63 -2.52 -10.86
C ASN A 203 10.67 -2.45 -9.32
N ILE A 204 10.13 -3.47 -8.65
CA ILE A 204 10.14 -3.58 -7.18
C ILE A 204 11.45 -4.22 -6.76
N LEU A 205 12.20 -3.51 -5.90
CA LEU A 205 13.48 -3.96 -5.35
C LEU A 205 13.27 -4.66 -4.00
N GLY A 206 14.06 -5.69 -3.76
CA GLY A 206 13.95 -6.54 -2.58
C GLY A 206 12.92 -7.65 -2.76
N THR A 207 12.02 -7.84 -1.80
CA THR A 207 10.99 -8.88 -1.87
C THR A 207 10.01 -8.59 -3.02
N SER A 208 9.80 -9.58 -3.89
CA SER A 208 8.89 -9.43 -5.03
C SER A 208 7.44 -9.20 -4.58
N ALA A 209 6.65 -8.50 -5.40
CA ALA A 209 5.24 -8.25 -5.10
C ALA A 209 4.46 -9.54 -4.82
N LYS A 210 4.69 -10.60 -5.61
CA LYS A 210 4.07 -11.90 -5.42
C LYS A 210 4.47 -12.54 -4.09
N SER A 211 5.72 -12.39 -3.65
CA SER A 211 6.18 -12.94 -2.37
C SER A 211 5.61 -12.15 -1.19
N ILE A 212 5.48 -10.82 -1.33
CA ILE A 212 4.77 -9.99 -0.36
C ILE A 212 3.31 -10.44 -0.23
N ASP A 213 2.59 -10.58 -1.34
CA ASP A 213 1.19 -11.02 -1.36
C ASP A 213 1.03 -12.42 -0.74
N ASN A 214 1.91 -13.36 -1.07
CA ASN A 214 1.90 -14.70 -0.48
C ASN A 214 2.16 -14.70 1.04
N ALA A 215 2.98 -13.77 1.54
CA ALA A 215 3.28 -13.68 2.97
C ALA A 215 2.19 -12.93 3.75
N GLU A 216 1.55 -11.93 3.13
CA GLU A 216 0.51 -11.12 3.77
C GLU A 216 -0.87 -11.83 3.79
N ASP A 217 -1.16 -12.61 2.76
CA ASP A 217 -2.39 -13.41 2.70
C ASP A 217 -2.23 -14.69 3.50
N ARG A 218 -3.02 -14.84 4.56
CA ARG A 218 -2.89 -15.94 5.53
C ARG A 218 -3.18 -17.32 4.93
N GLU A 219 -4.12 -17.39 3.98
CA GLU A 219 -4.42 -18.62 3.27
C GLU A 219 -3.26 -19.03 2.37
N LYS A 220 -2.79 -18.10 1.53
CA LYS A 220 -1.65 -18.34 0.65
C LYS A 220 -0.39 -18.72 1.42
N PHE A 221 -0.15 -18.03 2.56
CA PHE A 221 0.98 -18.31 3.43
C PHE A 221 0.89 -19.72 4.02
N SER A 222 -0.24 -20.09 4.62
CA SER A 222 -0.44 -21.41 5.20
C SER A 222 -0.38 -22.52 4.14
N ALA A 223 -0.99 -22.32 2.96
CA ALA A 223 -0.90 -23.26 1.86
C ALA A 223 0.54 -23.39 1.32
N MET A 224 1.32 -22.32 1.37
CA MET A 224 2.75 -22.36 1.04
C MET A 224 3.53 -23.19 2.04
N LEU A 225 3.31 -23.02 3.35
CA LEU A 225 3.96 -23.80 4.40
C LEU A 225 3.65 -25.29 4.27
N ASP A 226 2.38 -25.65 4.04
CA ASP A 226 1.97 -27.05 3.80
C ASP A 226 2.71 -27.65 2.60
N ARG A 227 2.81 -26.92 1.49
CA ARG A 227 3.49 -27.37 0.28
C ARG A 227 4.98 -27.61 0.45
N ILE A 228 5.66 -26.81 1.29
CA ILE A 228 7.10 -26.96 1.57
C ILE A 228 7.37 -27.86 2.77
N GLY A 229 6.32 -28.42 3.41
CA GLY A 229 6.42 -29.36 4.51
C GLY A 229 6.85 -28.73 5.83
N VAL A 230 6.59 -27.43 6.02
CA VAL A 230 6.81 -26.74 7.30
C VAL A 230 5.61 -26.96 8.19
N ASP A 231 5.85 -27.49 9.37
CA ASP A 231 4.80 -27.78 10.35
C ASP A 231 4.14 -26.48 10.86
N GLN A 232 2.82 -26.50 10.97
CA GLN A 232 2.01 -25.36 11.42
C GLN A 232 0.77 -25.83 12.16
N PRO A 233 0.12 -24.99 12.99
CA PRO A 233 -1.16 -25.33 13.57
C PRO A 233 -2.16 -25.69 12.48
N ARG A 234 -2.99 -26.71 12.70
CA ARG A 234 -4.07 -27.05 11.76
C ARG A 234 -4.93 -25.83 11.48
N TRP A 235 -5.25 -25.61 10.24
CA TRP A 235 -6.00 -24.44 9.79
C TRP A 235 -6.98 -24.79 8.69
N LYS A 236 -8.01 -23.98 8.54
CA LYS A 236 -8.95 -24.09 7.43
C LYS A 236 -9.54 -22.72 7.10
N GLU A 237 -9.64 -22.44 5.82
CA GLU A 237 -10.46 -21.36 5.30
C GLU A 237 -11.92 -21.82 5.31
N LEU A 238 -12.82 -20.97 5.77
CA LEU A 238 -14.18 -21.36 6.06
C LEU A 238 -15.18 -20.51 5.27
N SER A 239 -16.00 -21.20 4.50
CA SER A 239 -17.10 -20.63 3.72
C SER A 239 -18.49 -20.95 4.29
N SER A 240 -18.60 -21.91 5.22
CA SER A 240 -19.88 -22.29 5.84
C SER A 240 -19.73 -22.65 7.31
N MET A 241 -20.84 -22.56 8.08
CA MET A 241 -20.88 -22.98 9.49
C MET A 241 -20.73 -24.51 9.64
N GLU A 242 -21.12 -25.29 8.65
CA GLU A 242 -20.94 -26.75 8.67
C GLU A 242 -19.47 -27.14 8.60
N ASP A 243 -18.71 -26.46 7.74
CA ASP A 243 -17.25 -26.65 7.62
C ASP A 243 -16.54 -26.29 8.92
N ILE A 244 -16.99 -25.22 9.60
CA ILE A 244 -16.45 -24.77 10.89
C ILE A 244 -16.67 -25.83 11.95
N ASN A 245 -17.88 -26.33 12.08
CA ASN A 245 -18.23 -27.33 13.08
C ASN A 245 -17.45 -28.63 12.82
N GLY A 246 -17.28 -29.02 11.56
CA GLY A 246 -16.46 -30.16 11.19
C GLY A 246 -14.99 -30.01 11.59
N PHE A 247 -14.42 -28.85 11.32
CA PHE A 247 -13.05 -28.50 11.68
C PHE A 247 -12.85 -28.50 13.21
N VAL A 248 -13.75 -27.87 13.97
CA VAL A 248 -13.67 -27.79 15.42
C VAL A 248 -13.84 -29.21 16.05
N ALA A 249 -14.69 -30.05 15.47
CA ALA A 249 -14.82 -31.45 15.92
C ALA A 249 -13.50 -32.24 15.74
N GLU A 250 -12.70 -31.89 14.73
CA GLU A 250 -11.41 -32.52 14.46
C GLU A 250 -10.27 -32.02 15.38
N VAL A 251 -10.17 -30.68 15.57
CA VAL A 251 -9.02 -30.06 16.26
C VAL A 251 -9.29 -29.76 17.74
N GLY A 252 -10.55 -29.67 18.16
CA GLY A 252 -10.97 -29.26 19.51
C GLY A 252 -10.82 -27.75 19.73
N PHE A 253 -11.20 -27.31 20.93
CA PHE A 253 -10.95 -25.96 21.42
C PHE A 253 -9.67 -25.91 22.26
N PRO A 254 -9.00 -24.76 22.37
CA PRO A 254 -9.33 -23.46 21.77
C PRO A 254 -8.93 -23.37 20.29
N VAL A 255 -9.67 -22.52 19.55
CA VAL A 255 -9.37 -22.17 18.17
C VAL A 255 -9.21 -20.66 18.01
N LEU A 256 -8.41 -20.23 17.04
CA LEU A 256 -8.17 -18.84 16.71
C LEU A 256 -8.91 -18.48 15.43
N VAL A 257 -9.81 -17.49 15.51
CA VAL A 257 -10.52 -16.89 14.37
C VAL A 257 -9.75 -15.69 13.87
N ARG A 258 -9.45 -15.64 12.57
CA ARG A 258 -8.68 -14.56 11.94
C ARG A 258 -9.32 -14.17 10.61
N PRO A 259 -9.64 -12.89 10.35
CA PRO A 259 -9.86 -12.42 8.99
C PRO A 259 -8.57 -12.58 8.18
N SER A 260 -8.68 -12.94 6.89
CA SER A 260 -7.49 -13.19 6.04
C SER A 260 -6.63 -11.96 5.86
N TYR A 261 -7.23 -10.78 5.84
CA TYR A 261 -6.55 -9.50 5.63
C TYR A 261 -6.91 -8.52 6.75
N VAL A 262 -6.22 -8.55 7.87
CA VAL A 262 -6.38 -7.57 8.95
C VAL A 262 -5.06 -7.31 9.65
N LEU A 263 -4.78 -6.02 9.85
CA LEU A 263 -3.64 -5.50 10.59
C LEU A 263 -3.85 -5.54 12.09
N SER A 264 -2.74 -5.74 12.81
CA SER A 264 -2.64 -5.50 14.26
C SER A 264 -3.63 -6.30 15.10
N GLY A 265 -3.98 -7.50 14.67
CA GLY A 265 -4.86 -8.39 15.43
C GLY A 265 -6.32 -7.91 15.56
N ALA A 266 -6.74 -6.89 14.82
CA ALA A 266 -8.14 -6.46 14.81
C ALA A 266 -9.05 -7.61 14.38
N ALA A 267 -10.10 -7.88 15.16
CA ALA A 267 -11.03 -8.99 14.98
C ALA A 267 -10.39 -10.40 15.03
N MET A 268 -9.14 -10.54 15.51
CA MET A 268 -8.56 -11.82 15.89
C MET A 268 -9.01 -12.18 17.30
N ASN A 269 -9.55 -13.40 17.48
CA ASN A 269 -10.02 -13.84 18.77
C ASN A 269 -9.77 -15.33 18.99
N VAL A 270 -9.31 -15.66 20.18
CA VAL A 270 -9.25 -17.05 20.66
C VAL A 270 -10.63 -17.42 21.19
N CYS A 271 -11.18 -18.52 20.70
CA CYS A 271 -12.48 -19.04 21.08
C CYS A 271 -12.28 -20.32 21.88
N SER A 272 -12.80 -20.36 23.08
CA SER A 272 -12.72 -21.51 23.99
C SER A 272 -13.95 -22.43 23.92
N ASN A 273 -14.99 -21.99 23.22
CA ASN A 273 -16.24 -22.74 23.06
C ASN A 273 -17.01 -22.30 21.80
N GLN A 274 -18.06 -23.07 21.49
CA GLN A 274 -18.86 -22.84 20.27
C GLN A 274 -19.58 -21.47 20.26
N GLU A 275 -20.07 -21.00 21.40
CA GLU A 275 -20.80 -19.73 21.48
C GLU A 275 -19.87 -18.54 21.17
N GLU A 276 -18.66 -18.54 21.69
CA GLU A 276 -17.63 -17.55 21.38
C GLU A 276 -17.25 -17.59 19.89
N LEU A 277 -17.08 -18.77 19.35
CA LEU A 277 -16.74 -18.97 17.93
C LEU A 277 -17.80 -18.35 17.02
N GLU A 278 -19.08 -18.63 17.23
CA GLU A 278 -20.18 -18.07 16.43
C GLU A 278 -20.27 -16.55 16.54
N ARG A 279 -20.04 -16.00 17.73
CA ARG A 279 -20.02 -14.56 17.96
C ARG A 279 -18.88 -13.88 17.21
N PHE A 280 -17.67 -14.43 17.28
CA PHE A 280 -16.49 -13.82 16.66
C PHE A 280 -16.46 -14.00 15.14
N LEU A 281 -17.01 -15.10 14.62
CA LEU A 281 -17.21 -15.28 13.17
C LEU A 281 -18.11 -14.19 12.56
N LYS A 282 -19.20 -13.85 13.24
CA LYS A 282 -20.09 -12.75 12.80
C LYS A 282 -19.35 -11.40 12.78
N LEU A 283 -18.49 -11.14 13.77
CA LEU A 283 -17.67 -9.93 13.82
C LEU A 283 -16.62 -9.93 12.71
N ALA A 284 -15.91 -11.02 12.49
CA ALA A 284 -14.88 -11.16 11.48
C ALA A 284 -15.46 -11.00 10.05
N ALA A 285 -16.61 -11.58 9.77
CA ALA A 285 -17.31 -11.43 8.49
C ALA A 285 -17.74 -9.98 8.20
N ASN A 286 -18.10 -9.20 9.23
CA ASN A 286 -18.43 -7.79 9.08
C ASN A 286 -17.21 -6.91 8.78
N VAL A 287 -16.02 -7.28 9.27
CA VAL A 287 -14.77 -6.53 9.07
C VAL A 287 -14.15 -6.85 7.71
N SER A 288 -14.30 -8.09 7.24
CA SER A 288 -13.68 -8.56 5.99
C SER A 288 -14.74 -9.06 5.00
N GLN A 289 -15.48 -8.14 4.40
CA GLN A 289 -16.51 -8.48 3.40
C GLN A 289 -15.98 -9.06 2.08
N LYS A 290 -14.70 -8.89 1.79
CA LYS A 290 -14.05 -9.31 0.54
C LYS A 290 -13.13 -10.52 0.69
N HIS A 291 -12.77 -10.88 1.89
CA HIS A 291 -11.81 -11.94 2.16
C HIS A 291 -12.37 -12.97 3.14
N PRO A 292 -12.09 -14.25 2.93
CA PRO A 292 -12.58 -15.31 3.79
C PRO A 292 -12.02 -15.19 5.20
N VAL A 293 -12.62 -15.92 6.12
CA VAL A 293 -12.16 -16.06 7.50
C VAL A 293 -11.38 -17.35 7.64
N VAL A 294 -10.20 -17.29 8.22
CA VAL A 294 -9.38 -18.45 8.54
C VAL A 294 -9.57 -18.80 10.02
N VAL A 295 -9.83 -20.06 10.30
CA VAL A 295 -9.82 -20.62 11.66
C VAL A 295 -8.65 -21.58 11.78
N SER A 296 -7.90 -21.45 12.87
CA SER A 296 -6.77 -22.32 13.16
C SER A 296 -6.82 -22.85 14.59
N GLN A 297 -6.22 -24.02 14.80
CA GLN A 297 -5.96 -24.52 16.14
C GLN A 297 -5.11 -23.52 16.91
N PHE A 298 -5.47 -23.22 18.16
CA PHE A 298 -4.66 -22.37 19.03
C PHE A 298 -3.76 -23.24 19.90
N ILE A 299 -2.45 -22.98 19.88
CA ILE A 299 -1.47 -23.75 20.68
C ILE A 299 -1.26 -23.00 21.98
N GLU A 300 -1.57 -23.66 23.08
CA GLU A 300 -1.36 -23.13 24.43
C GLU A 300 -0.01 -23.61 25.02
N HIS A 301 0.51 -22.84 25.96
CA HIS A 301 1.73 -23.16 26.72
C HIS A 301 3.00 -23.36 25.86
N ALA A 302 3.03 -22.82 24.64
CA ALA A 302 4.21 -22.84 23.80
C ALA A 302 5.16 -21.66 24.14
N LYS A 303 6.46 -21.89 23.94
CA LYS A 303 7.45 -20.81 23.95
C LYS A 303 7.49 -20.18 22.58
N GLU A 304 7.33 -18.86 22.51
CA GLU A 304 7.50 -18.10 21.29
C GLU A 304 8.98 -17.82 21.02
N VAL A 305 9.41 -18.08 19.79
CA VAL A 305 10.74 -17.76 19.29
C VAL A 305 10.56 -17.10 17.92
N GLU A 306 11.12 -15.92 17.75
CA GLU A 306 11.06 -15.15 16.54
C GLU A 306 12.43 -15.07 15.86
N MET A 307 12.47 -15.12 14.55
CA MET A 307 13.69 -14.96 13.77
C MET A 307 13.42 -14.00 12.60
N ASP A 308 14.17 -12.91 12.55
CA ASP A 308 14.25 -12.03 11.40
C ASP A 308 15.43 -12.44 10.50
N ALA A 309 15.18 -12.51 9.20
CA ALA A 309 16.22 -12.88 8.26
C ALA A 309 16.15 -12.06 6.96
N VAL A 310 17.31 -11.78 6.40
CA VAL A 310 17.47 -11.25 5.04
C VAL A 310 18.05 -12.33 4.17
N ALA A 311 17.45 -12.59 3.02
CA ALA A 311 17.91 -13.58 2.06
C ALA A 311 18.17 -12.95 0.69
N ASP A 312 19.16 -13.47 -0.02
CA ASP A 312 19.44 -13.17 -1.41
C ASP A 312 19.34 -14.47 -2.23
N HIS A 313 18.43 -14.51 -3.20
CA HIS A 313 18.15 -15.69 -4.05
C HIS A 313 17.95 -16.99 -3.26
N GLY A 314 17.35 -16.92 -2.08
CA GLY A 314 17.08 -18.07 -1.21
C GLY A 314 18.18 -18.40 -0.21
N GLU A 315 19.33 -17.73 -0.27
CA GLU A 315 20.43 -17.89 0.70
C GLU A 315 20.29 -16.83 1.79
N ILE A 316 20.28 -17.24 3.04
CA ILE A 316 20.23 -16.34 4.20
C ILE A 316 21.58 -15.62 4.33
N VAL A 317 21.59 -14.30 4.14
CA VAL A 317 22.79 -13.47 4.26
C VAL A 317 22.93 -12.84 5.64
N MET A 318 21.83 -12.68 6.38
CA MET A 318 21.81 -12.12 7.72
C MET A 318 20.57 -12.61 8.49
N TYR A 319 20.71 -12.84 9.79
CA TYR A 319 19.57 -13.14 10.65
C TYR A 319 19.80 -12.63 12.08
N ALA A 320 18.68 -12.46 12.81
CA ALA A 320 18.64 -12.18 14.25
C ALA A 320 17.54 -13.02 14.91
N ILE A 321 17.73 -13.42 16.19
CA ILE A 321 16.79 -14.20 17.01
C ILE A 321 16.50 -13.41 18.28
#